data_8f1d11c6765ae1b32d97415614b78a91
#
_entry.id   8f1d11c6765ae1b32d97415614b78a91
#
_cell.length_a   1.000
_cell.length_b   1.000
_cell.length_c   1.000
_cell.angle_alpha   90.00
_cell.angle_beta   90.00
_cell.angle_gamma   90.00
#
_symmetry.space_group_name_H-M   'P 1'
#
loop_
_entity.id
_entity.type
_entity.pdbx_description
1 polymer ?
#
loop_
_entity_poly.entity_id
_entity_poly.type
_entity_poly.pdbx_seq_one_letter_code
_entity_poly.pdbx_strand_id
1 'polypeptide(L)'
;MLLIMISIALYKPDIPQNTASIVRLCACFGIKIHIIEPCGFNLNDSRFKRVVMDYIYLSSIIKYESFEELIKKNKRSRILLMSTKAKKSLFEFHFKENDILLLGRESKGVPNYIHKKIGKRLKIPLSNKARSLNVALAAAISAAEALKQTNKI
;
A
#
# COMPACT_ATOMS: atom_id res chain seq x y z
N MET A 1 5.70 3.93 23.60
CA MET A 1 6.61 3.53 22.52
C MET A 1 5.77 3.20 21.28
N LEU A 2 5.90 3.97 20.23
CA LEU A 2 5.24 3.65 18.96
C LEU A 2 5.87 2.37 18.40
N LEU A 3 5.09 1.31 18.29
CA LEU A 3 5.52 0.10 17.60
C LEU A 3 5.87 0.45 16.15
N ILE A 4 7.12 0.24 15.78
CA ILE A 4 7.54 0.34 14.39
C ILE A 4 6.95 -0.86 13.67
N MET A 5 6.13 -0.61 12.66
CA MET A 5 5.46 -1.64 11.88
C MET A 5 5.57 -1.29 10.40
N ILE A 6 5.34 -2.28 9.56
CA ILE A 6 5.18 -2.02 8.12
C ILE A 6 4.00 -1.07 7.90
N SER A 7 3.97 -0.44 6.75
CA SER A 7 2.83 0.39 6.36
C SER A 7 2.50 0.18 4.88
N ILE A 8 1.35 0.67 4.46
CA ILE A 8 0.88 0.60 3.07
C ILE A 8 0.88 1.99 2.47
N ALA A 9 1.34 2.12 1.23
CA ALA A 9 1.23 3.33 0.44
C ALA A 9 0.43 3.07 -0.84
N LEU A 10 -0.46 3.99 -1.18
CA LEU A 10 -1.26 3.94 -2.40
C LEU A 10 -0.84 5.09 -3.33
N TYR A 11 -0.48 4.73 -4.56
CA TYR A 11 -0.13 5.71 -5.59
C TYR A 11 -1.38 6.13 -6.35
N LYS A 12 -1.86 7.35 -6.10
CA LYS A 12 -2.98 7.99 -6.82
C LYS A 12 -4.16 7.03 -7.07
N PRO A 13 -4.74 6.42 -6.03
CA PRO A 13 -5.77 5.40 -6.21
C PRO A 13 -6.99 5.96 -6.96
N ASP A 14 -7.61 5.12 -7.81
CA ASP A 14 -8.73 5.52 -8.67
C ASP A 14 -10.08 5.16 -8.08
N ILE A 15 -10.16 4.05 -7.35
CA ILE A 15 -11.43 3.44 -6.96
C ILE A 15 -11.64 3.62 -5.46
N PRO A 16 -12.63 4.43 -5.05
CA PRO A 16 -12.84 4.74 -3.64
C PRO A 16 -13.15 3.51 -2.78
N GLN A 17 -13.87 2.52 -3.29
CA GLN A 17 -14.19 1.29 -2.57
C GLN A 17 -12.94 0.48 -2.20
N ASN A 18 -11.97 0.41 -3.10
CA ASN A 18 -10.69 -0.26 -2.82
C ASN A 18 -9.88 0.48 -1.77
N THR A 19 -9.81 1.79 -1.87
CA THR A 19 -9.13 2.62 -0.87
C THR A 19 -9.80 2.49 0.49
N ALA A 20 -11.12 2.52 0.56
CA ALA A 20 -11.87 2.32 1.79
C ALA A 20 -11.58 0.95 2.43
N SER A 21 -11.54 -0.12 1.64
CA SER A 21 -11.19 -1.46 2.11
C SER A 21 -9.77 -1.52 2.67
N ILE A 22 -8.82 -0.82 2.05
CA ILE A 22 -7.42 -0.77 2.52
C ILE A 22 -7.31 0.07 3.79
N VAL A 23 -8.04 1.18 3.90
CA VAL A 23 -8.11 1.96 5.16
C VAL A 23 -8.60 1.07 6.30
N ARG A 24 -9.67 0.31 6.07
CA ARG A 24 -10.19 -0.65 7.05
C ARG A 24 -9.17 -1.72 7.42
N LEU A 25 -8.50 -2.30 6.42
CA LEU A 25 -7.42 -3.28 6.63
C LEU A 25 -6.32 -2.71 7.54
N CYS A 26 -5.84 -1.51 7.22
CA CYS A 26 -4.80 -0.85 8.01
C CYS A 26 -5.25 -0.58 9.45
N ALA A 27 -6.48 -0.13 9.63
CA ALA A 27 -7.07 0.07 10.96
C ALA A 27 -7.13 -1.23 11.76
N CYS A 28 -7.55 -2.32 11.13
CA CYS A 28 -7.65 -3.64 11.79
C CYS A 28 -6.29 -4.18 12.23
N PHE A 29 -5.23 -3.88 11.50
CA PHE A 29 -3.87 -4.31 11.85
C PHE A 29 -3.07 -3.25 12.64
N GLY A 30 -3.64 -2.07 12.86
CA GLY A 30 -2.93 -0.98 13.54
C GLY A 30 -1.74 -0.42 12.77
N ILE A 31 -1.75 -0.50 11.44
CA ILE A 31 -0.69 0.00 10.57
C ILE A 31 -1.09 1.30 9.87
N LYS A 32 -0.10 2.09 9.49
CA LYS A 32 -0.32 3.37 8.80
C LYS A 32 -0.66 3.15 7.32
N ILE A 33 -1.43 4.08 6.78
CA ILE A 33 -1.69 4.18 5.34
C ILE A 33 -1.19 5.53 4.81
N HIS A 34 -0.40 5.49 3.75
CA HIS A 34 0.11 6.65 3.01
C HIS A 34 -0.65 6.76 1.69
N ILE A 35 -1.17 7.92 1.36
CA ILE A 35 -1.89 8.16 0.11
C ILE A 35 -1.20 9.26 -0.66
N ILE A 36 -0.72 8.94 -1.86
CA ILE A 36 -0.16 9.91 -2.80
C ILE A 36 -1.29 10.44 -3.66
N GLU A 37 -1.56 11.73 -3.54
CA GLU A 37 -2.59 12.44 -4.31
C GLU A 37 -2.03 12.92 -5.68
N PRO A 38 -2.90 13.28 -6.64
CA PRO A 38 -4.35 13.25 -6.56
C PRO A 38 -4.93 11.84 -6.72
N CYS A 39 -6.02 11.57 -6.00
CA CYS A 39 -6.82 10.36 -6.22
C CYS A 39 -7.79 10.57 -7.38
N GLY A 40 -8.28 9.49 -7.98
CA GLY A 40 -9.35 9.52 -8.96
C GLY A 40 -10.74 9.85 -8.36
N PHE A 41 -10.79 10.14 -7.08
CA PHE A 41 -11.97 10.54 -6.32
C PHE A 41 -11.56 11.53 -5.22
N ASN A 42 -12.53 12.20 -4.60
CA ASN A 42 -12.26 13.15 -3.53
C ASN A 42 -12.24 12.44 -2.16
N LEU A 43 -11.09 12.46 -1.49
CA LEU A 43 -10.94 11.92 -0.12
C LEU A 43 -11.81 12.65 0.92
N ASN A 44 -12.24 13.88 0.62
CA ASN A 44 -13.15 14.64 1.45
C ASN A 44 -14.64 14.41 1.10
N ASP A 45 -14.93 13.57 0.08
CA ASP A 45 -16.30 13.21 -0.29
C ASP A 45 -17.01 12.56 0.89
N SER A 46 -18.25 13.02 1.18
CA SER A 46 -19.02 12.52 2.31
C SER A 46 -19.35 11.03 2.21
N ARG A 47 -19.48 10.51 0.98
CA ARG A 47 -19.73 9.08 0.74
C ARG A 47 -18.52 8.24 1.14
N PHE A 48 -17.31 8.68 0.75
CA PHE A 48 -16.07 8.03 1.15
C PHE A 48 -15.89 8.08 2.67
N LYS A 49 -16.04 9.26 3.27
CA LYS A 49 -15.94 9.44 4.71
C LYS A 49 -16.93 8.57 5.49
N ARG A 50 -18.14 8.41 4.97
CA ARG A 50 -19.16 7.55 5.61
C ARG A 50 -18.73 6.08 5.64
N VAL A 51 -18.16 5.58 4.56
CA VAL A 51 -17.70 4.17 4.45
C VAL A 51 -16.54 3.89 5.40
N VAL A 52 -15.64 4.84 5.59
CA VAL A 52 -14.45 4.68 6.45
C VAL A 52 -14.63 5.23 7.86
N MET A 53 -15.76 5.85 8.16
CA MET A 53 -16.01 6.62 9.39
C MET A 53 -15.67 5.85 10.66
N ASP A 54 -16.06 4.58 10.75
CA ASP A 54 -15.83 3.73 11.93
C ASP A 54 -14.35 3.36 12.10
N TYR A 55 -13.54 3.53 11.07
CA TYR A 55 -12.14 3.11 11.04
C TYR A 55 -11.15 4.26 10.89
N ILE A 56 -11.62 5.46 10.53
CA ILE A 56 -10.73 6.61 10.26
C ILE A 56 -9.98 7.06 11.53
N TYR A 57 -10.60 6.90 12.68
CA TYR A 57 -9.97 7.22 13.98
C TYR A 57 -8.97 6.16 14.43
N LEU A 58 -9.07 4.94 13.89
CA LEU A 58 -8.19 3.83 14.23
C LEU A 58 -7.00 3.71 13.29
N SER A 59 -7.10 4.27 12.09
CA SER A 59 -6.03 4.28 11.09
C SER A 59 -5.39 5.67 10.99
N SER A 60 -4.07 5.70 10.86
CA SER A 60 -3.34 6.93 10.56
C SER A 60 -3.23 7.08 9.05
N ILE A 61 -3.99 8.02 8.47
CA ILE A 61 -3.92 8.36 7.06
C ILE A 61 -2.97 9.55 6.89
N ILE A 62 -1.93 9.36 6.09
CA ILE A 62 -0.94 10.40 5.79
C ILE A 62 -1.01 10.68 4.29
N LYS A 63 -1.24 11.95 3.93
CA LYS A 63 -1.36 12.38 2.53
C LYS A 63 -0.05 12.99 2.03
N TYR A 64 0.24 12.76 0.76
CA TYR A 64 1.43 13.28 0.08
C TYR A 64 1.03 13.86 -1.28
N GLU A 65 1.65 14.96 -1.67
CA GLU A 65 1.42 15.60 -2.98
C GLU A 65 2.12 14.86 -4.12
N SER A 66 3.16 14.07 -3.80
CA SER A 66 3.96 13.34 -4.80
C SER A 66 4.67 12.12 -4.20
N PHE A 67 5.12 11.25 -5.08
CA PHE A 67 5.98 10.11 -4.71
C PHE A 67 7.32 10.60 -4.11
N GLU A 68 7.87 11.68 -4.62
CA GLU A 68 9.10 12.30 -4.13
C GLU A 68 8.94 12.77 -2.69
N GLU A 69 7.79 13.34 -2.36
CA GLU A 69 7.48 13.74 -0.98
C GLU A 69 7.41 12.53 -0.04
N LEU A 70 6.79 11.43 -0.50
CA LEU A 70 6.76 10.18 0.27
C LEU A 70 8.19 9.72 0.60
N ILE A 71 9.08 9.67 -0.39
CA ILE A 71 10.47 9.28 -0.20
C ILE A 71 11.18 10.23 0.78
N LYS A 72 11.03 11.54 0.56
CA LYS A 72 11.69 12.56 1.37
C LYS A 72 11.33 12.47 2.85
N LYS A 73 10.05 12.22 3.14
CA LYS A 73 9.55 12.13 4.52
C LYS A 73 9.80 10.78 5.18
N ASN A 74 10.15 9.74 4.41
CA ASN A 74 10.32 8.37 4.90
C ASN A 74 11.72 7.80 4.60
N LYS A 75 12.77 8.59 4.78
CA LYS A 75 14.15 8.22 4.42
C LYS A 75 14.68 6.96 5.10
N ARG A 76 14.13 6.60 6.25
CA ARG A 76 14.55 5.42 7.02
C ARG A 76 13.78 4.15 6.62
N SER A 77 12.79 4.27 5.73
CA SER A 77 11.97 3.16 5.28
C SER A 77 12.43 2.66 3.92
N ARG A 78 12.35 1.35 3.71
CA ARG A 78 12.45 0.79 2.37
C ARG A 78 11.08 0.87 1.72
N ILE A 79 11.03 1.35 0.48
CA ILE A 79 9.79 1.33 -0.31
C ILE A 79 9.84 0.12 -1.24
N LEU A 80 8.86 -0.75 -1.10
CA LEU A 80 8.75 -2.01 -1.84
C LEU A 80 7.56 -1.91 -2.78
N LEU A 81 7.80 -1.95 -4.09
CA LEU A 81 6.74 -1.87 -5.08
C LEU A 81 6.10 -3.23 -5.29
N MET A 82 4.80 -3.33 -5.01
CA MET A 82 4.00 -4.49 -5.41
C MET A 82 3.62 -4.34 -6.88
N SER A 83 4.08 -5.25 -7.72
CA SER A 83 3.88 -5.17 -9.17
C SER A 83 3.81 -6.56 -9.80
N THR A 84 2.84 -6.76 -10.69
CA THR A 84 2.75 -8.00 -11.49
C THR A 84 3.95 -8.18 -12.42
N LYS A 85 4.67 -7.10 -12.72
CA LYS A 85 5.90 -7.09 -13.56
C LYS A 85 7.16 -7.46 -12.79
N ALA A 86 7.10 -7.63 -11.47
CA ALA A 86 8.23 -8.01 -10.66
C ALA A 86 8.62 -9.48 -10.94
N LYS A 87 9.90 -9.78 -10.76
CA LYS A 87 10.42 -11.15 -10.88
C LYS A 87 10.36 -11.91 -9.54
N LYS A 88 10.63 -11.20 -8.45
CA LYS A 88 10.73 -11.80 -7.12
C LYS A 88 9.36 -11.98 -6.47
N SER A 89 9.11 -13.17 -5.94
CA SER A 89 7.93 -13.44 -5.11
C SER A 89 8.03 -12.72 -3.77
N LEU A 90 6.92 -12.16 -3.31
CA LEU A 90 6.85 -11.57 -1.98
C LEU A 90 7.12 -12.62 -0.87
N PHE A 91 6.81 -13.88 -1.12
CA PHE A 91 7.04 -14.98 -0.15
C PHE A 91 8.50 -15.38 0.02
N GLU A 92 9.35 -14.98 -0.92
CA GLU A 92 10.81 -15.19 -0.88
C GLU A 92 11.56 -13.95 -0.38
N PHE A 93 10.85 -12.87 -0.12
CA PHE A 93 11.45 -11.61 0.33
C PHE A 93 11.51 -11.55 1.85
N HIS A 94 12.58 -10.97 2.38
CA HIS A 94 12.74 -10.74 3.81
C HIS A 94 12.27 -9.32 4.17
N PHE A 95 11.07 -9.24 4.72
CA PHE A 95 10.49 -8.00 5.21
C PHE A 95 11.18 -7.54 6.50
N LYS A 96 11.20 -6.22 6.69
CA LYS A 96 11.68 -5.58 7.91
C LYS A 96 10.61 -4.69 8.48
N GLU A 97 10.68 -4.45 9.76
CA GLU A 97 9.91 -3.37 10.38
C GLU A 97 10.18 -2.06 9.64
N ASN A 98 9.18 -1.21 9.55
CA ASN A 98 9.25 0.06 8.85
C ASN A 98 9.30 -0.03 7.31
N ASP A 99 9.12 -1.19 6.70
CA ASP A 99 8.92 -1.29 5.25
C ASP A 99 7.60 -0.64 4.83
N ILE A 100 7.60 0.03 3.69
CA ILE A 100 6.41 0.61 3.06
C ILE A 100 6.08 -0.19 1.81
N LEU A 101 4.90 -0.82 1.80
CA LEU A 101 4.39 -1.55 0.65
C LEU A 101 3.63 -0.58 -0.26
N LEU A 102 4.21 -0.25 -1.41
CA LEU A 102 3.60 0.65 -2.39
C LEU A 102 2.77 -0.14 -3.40
N LEU A 103 1.49 0.22 -3.52
CA LEU A 103 0.56 -0.32 -4.51
C LEU A 103 0.23 0.76 -5.54
N GLY A 104 0.25 0.38 -6.81
CA GLY A 104 -0.11 1.26 -7.93
C GLY A 104 -1.61 1.49 -8.03
N ARG A 105 -1.98 2.48 -8.82
CA ARG A 105 -3.38 2.77 -9.13
C ARG A 105 -4.01 1.64 -9.97
N GLU A 106 -5.29 1.45 -9.82
CA GLU A 106 -6.01 0.31 -10.41
C GLU A 106 -5.96 0.33 -11.93
N SER A 107 -6.06 1.51 -12.54
CA SER A 107 -6.10 1.67 -14.00
C SER A 107 -4.76 1.47 -14.70
N LYS A 108 -3.65 1.95 -14.09
CA LYS A 108 -2.36 2.09 -14.77
C LYS A 108 -1.14 1.63 -13.95
N GLY A 109 -1.33 1.17 -12.72
CA GLY A 109 -0.22 0.90 -11.81
C GLY A 109 0.56 2.17 -11.48
N VAL A 110 1.89 2.09 -11.44
CA VAL A 110 2.77 3.25 -11.27
C VAL A 110 3.47 3.61 -12.59
N PRO A 111 3.87 4.88 -12.78
CA PRO A 111 4.65 5.28 -13.96
C PRO A 111 6.00 4.54 -14.03
N ASN A 112 6.54 4.42 -15.24
CA ASN A 112 7.82 3.74 -15.47
C ASN A 112 8.97 4.31 -14.65
N TYR A 113 8.99 5.63 -14.40
CA TYR A 113 10.06 6.23 -13.61
C TYR A 113 10.07 5.72 -12.16
N ILE A 114 8.90 5.44 -11.59
CA ILE A 114 8.80 4.84 -10.26
C ILE A 114 9.29 3.40 -10.28
N HIS A 115 8.92 2.62 -11.29
CA HIS A 115 9.46 1.27 -11.49
C HIS A 115 10.99 1.26 -11.53
N LYS A 116 11.58 2.22 -12.22
CA LYS A 116 13.04 2.33 -12.34
C LYS A 116 13.69 2.81 -11.04
N LYS A 117 13.04 3.74 -10.34
CA LYS A 117 13.56 4.32 -9.10
C LYS A 117 13.49 3.35 -7.91
N ILE A 118 12.46 2.51 -7.86
CA ILE A 118 12.32 1.50 -6.82
C ILE A 118 13.02 0.20 -7.26
N GLY A 119 14.17 -0.08 -6.66
CA GLY A 119 14.93 -1.30 -6.97
C GLY A 119 14.29 -2.58 -6.42
N LYS A 120 13.50 -2.48 -5.34
CA LYS A 120 12.86 -3.61 -4.69
C LYS A 120 11.40 -3.74 -5.14
N ARG A 121 11.16 -4.68 -6.03
CA ARG A 121 9.83 -4.96 -6.62
C ARG A 121 9.46 -6.39 -6.34
N LEU A 122 8.23 -6.61 -5.90
CA LEU A 122 7.72 -7.89 -5.46
C LEU A 122 6.40 -8.21 -6.16
N LYS A 123 6.14 -9.47 -6.39
CA LYS A 123 4.86 -9.94 -6.93
C LYS A 123 4.22 -10.97 -6.01
N ILE A 124 2.90 -11.05 -6.07
CA ILE A 124 2.14 -12.19 -5.59
C ILE A 124 2.13 -13.21 -6.73
N PRO A 125 2.65 -14.44 -6.54
CA PRO A 125 2.56 -15.46 -7.58
C PRO A 125 1.11 -15.77 -7.93
N LEU A 126 0.77 -15.67 -9.21
CA LEU A 126 -0.57 -15.94 -9.72
C LEU A 126 -0.52 -17.06 -10.76
N SER A 127 -1.65 -17.69 -11.05
CA SER A 127 -1.75 -18.64 -12.14
C SER A 127 -1.45 -17.97 -13.49
N ASN A 128 -0.93 -18.72 -14.47
CA ASN A 128 -0.56 -18.18 -15.78
C ASN A 128 -1.71 -17.53 -16.56
N LYS A 129 -2.96 -17.84 -16.20
CA LYS A 129 -4.15 -17.28 -16.84
C LYS A 129 -4.65 -15.98 -16.20
N ALA A 130 -4.14 -15.64 -15.02
CA ALA A 130 -4.54 -14.44 -14.28
C ALA A 130 -3.64 -13.25 -14.63
N ARG A 131 -4.24 -12.06 -14.73
CA ARG A 131 -3.49 -10.81 -15.01
C ARG A 131 -3.07 -10.11 -13.73
N SER A 132 -4.00 -9.92 -12.81
CA SER A 132 -3.78 -9.20 -11.56
C SER A 132 -4.87 -9.52 -10.55
N LEU A 133 -4.57 -9.25 -9.28
CA LEU A 133 -5.56 -9.22 -8.21
C LEU A 133 -6.17 -7.82 -8.06
N ASN A 134 -7.35 -7.76 -7.47
CA ASN A 134 -7.87 -6.51 -6.92
C ASN A 134 -6.84 -5.93 -5.95
N VAL A 135 -6.65 -4.61 -6.00
CA VAL A 135 -5.59 -3.93 -5.22
C VAL A 135 -5.78 -4.11 -3.70
N ALA A 136 -7.02 -4.14 -3.22
CA ALA A 136 -7.29 -4.35 -1.79
C ALA A 136 -6.93 -5.78 -1.35
N LEU A 137 -7.18 -6.78 -2.20
CA LEU A 137 -6.76 -8.16 -1.95
C LEU A 137 -5.24 -8.29 -1.99
N ALA A 138 -4.58 -7.64 -2.95
CA ALA A 138 -3.12 -7.61 -3.01
C ALA A 138 -2.52 -6.96 -1.77
N ALA A 139 -3.11 -5.86 -1.29
CA ALA A 139 -2.70 -5.20 -0.05
C ALA A 139 -2.84 -6.12 1.16
N ALA A 140 -3.97 -6.84 1.27
CA ALA A 140 -4.21 -7.75 2.39
C ALA A 140 -3.21 -8.90 2.44
N ILE A 141 -2.96 -9.56 1.31
CA ILE A 141 -2.00 -10.66 1.22
C ILE A 141 -0.58 -10.18 1.56
N SER A 142 -0.18 -9.05 1.00
CA SER A 142 1.17 -8.49 1.20
C SER A 142 1.39 -8.04 2.64
N ALA A 143 0.41 -7.36 3.23
CA ALA A 143 0.48 -6.92 4.61
C ALA A 143 0.52 -8.10 5.59
N ALA A 144 -0.31 -9.13 5.37
CA ALA A 144 -0.34 -10.31 6.23
C ALA A 144 1.01 -11.03 6.25
N GLU A 145 1.62 -11.24 5.08
CA GLU A 145 2.95 -11.86 4.99
C GLU A 145 4.02 -11.02 5.68
N ALA A 146 4.04 -9.71 5.43
CA ALA A 146 5.01 -8.82 6.04
C ALA A 146 4.87 -8.74 7.56
N LEU A 147 3.63 -8.68 8.08
CA LEU A 147 3.35 -8.66 9.51
C LEU A 147 3.74 -9.98 10.19
N LYS A 148 3.46 -11.11 9.54
CA LYS A 148 3.89 -12.43 10.02
C LYS A 148 5.42 -12.51 10.14
N GLN A 149 6.14 -12.10 9.10
CA GLN A 149 7.61 -12.13 9.10
C GLN A 149 8.24 -11.21 10.13
N THR A 150 7.57 -10.10 10.47
CA THR A 150 8.03 -9.15 11.48
C THR A 150 7.48 -9.43 12.88
N ASN A 151 6.85 -10.58 13.08
CA ASN A 151 6.29 -11.05 14.36
C ASN A 151 5.25 -10.06 14.96
N LYS A 152 4.38 -9.51 14.12
CA LYS A 152 3.32 -8.59 14.55
C LYS A 152 1.93 -9.26 14.55
N ILE A 153 1.80 -10.39 13.91
CA ILE A 153 0.63 -11.29 13.96
C ILE A 153 1.10 -12.74 13.99
#